data_ac4ced612418e30730a070f76befd998
#
_entry.id   ac4ced612418e30730a070f76befd998
#
_cell.length_a   1.000
_cell.length_b   1.000
_cell.length_c   1.000
_cell.angle_alpha   90.00
_cell.angle_beta   90.00
_cell.angle_gamma   90.00
#
_symmetry.space_group_name_H-M   'P 1'
#
loop_
_entity.id
_entity.type
_entity.pdbx_description
1 polymer ?
#
loop_
_entity_poly.entity_id
_entity_poly.type
_entity_poly.pdbx_seq_one_letter_code
_entity_poly.pdbx_strand_id
1 'polypeptide(L)'
;VLKWLFDRVVGSLALLAALPVLGLVALAVKLDSPGPVLFRQKRFGFNNERIDVYKFRSLYHHQADPTASKVVTKNDPRVTRVGRFIRKTSLDELPQLFNVVLKGNLSLVGPRPHAVQSKLENRLFDEAVDGYFARHRVKPGITGWAQINGYRGETDTLEKIEKRVEFDLDYIERWSVWFDLYILVRTPPALLLNKDVY
;
A
#
# COMPACT_ATOMS: atom_id res chain seq x y z
N VAL A 1 14.27 2.73 17.62
CA VAL A 1 13.75 1.72 18.56
C VAL A 1 12.24 1.90 18.77
N LEU A 2 11.76 3.09 19.17
CA LEU A 2 10.36 3.33 19.53
C LEU A 2 9.38 3.02 18.38
N LYS A 3 9.68 3.47 17.15
CA LYS A 3 8.87 3.17 15.94
C LYS A 3 8.78 1.68 15.66
N TRP A 4 9.90 0.97 15.79
CA TRP A 4 9.95 -0.47 15.60
C TRP A 4 9.07 -1.21 16.62
N LEU A 5 9.14 -0.82 17.90
CA LEU A 5 8.33 -1.41 18.96
C LEU A 5 6.84 -1.15 18.72
N PHE A 6 6.49 0.10 18.38
CA PHE A 6 5.12 0.47 18.03
C PHE A 6 4.57 -0.39 16.89
N ASP A 7 5.30 -0.49 15.78
CA ASP A 7 4.88 -1.29 14.62
C ASP A 7 4.70 -2.78 14.99
N ARG A 8 5.58 -3.33 15.84
CA ARG A 8 5.48 -4.73 16.26
C ARG A 8 4.28 -4.98 17.18
N VAL A 9 4.10 -4.17 18.21
CA VAL A 9 3.02 -4.34 19.18
C VAL A 9 1.66 -4.08 18.52
N VAL A 10 1.47 -2.89 17.98
CA VAL A 10 0.19 -2.51 17.36
C VAL A 10 -0.10 -3.34 16.12
N GLY A 11 0.92 -3.62 15.31
CA GLY A 11 0.79 -4.49 14.13
C GLY A 11 0.41 -5.92 14.48
N SER A 12 0.95 -6.49 15.55
CA SER A 12 0.58 -7.84 16.00
C SER A 12 -0.86 -7.89 16.49
N LEU A 13 -1.31 -6.90 17.25
CA LEU A 13 -2.70 -6.80 17.68
C LEU A 13 -3.65 -6.64 16.48
N ALA A 14 -3.29 -5.78 15.53
CA ALA A 14 -4.05 -5.61 14.29
C ALA A 14 -4.09 -6.90 13.45
N LEU A 15 -2.97 -7.61 13.34
CA LEU A 15 -2.90 -8.89 12.62
C LEU A 15 -3.79 -9.95 13.28
N LEU A 16 -3.73 -10.11 14.61
CA LEU A 16 -4.59 -11.05 15.35
C LEU A 16 -6.06 -10.73 15.14
N ALA A 17 -6.45 -9.46 15.25
CA ALA A 17 -7.83 -9.02 15.00
C ALA A 17 -8.27 -9.25 13.54
N ALA A 18 -7.35 -9.15 12.59
CA ALA A 18 -7.63 -9.34 11.17
C ALA A 18 -7.65 -10.82 10.72
N LEU A 19 -7.15 -11.78 11.52
CA LEU A 19 -7.04 -13.19 11.11
C LEU A 19 -8.35 -13.79 10.60
N PRO A 20 -9.53 -13.60 11.24
CA PRO A 20 -10.78 -14.15 10.72
C PRO A 20 -11.13 -13.58 9.33
N VAL A 21 -10.93 -12.27 9.13
CA VAL A 21 -11.18 -11.60 7.85
C VAL A 21 -10.20 -12.08 6.79
N LEU A 22 -8.92 -12.21 7.15
CA LEU A 22 -7.87 -12.76 6.26
C LEU A 22 -8.25 -14.18 5.79
N GLY A 23 -8.74 -15.03 6.68
CA GLY A 23 -9.18 -16.39 6.35
C GLY A 23 -10.38 -16.40 5.39
N LEU A 24 -11.40 -15.57 5.65
CA LEU A 24 -12.58 -15.45 4.80
C LEU A 24 -12.24 -14.91 3.41
N VAL A 25 -11.42 -13.86 3.34
CA VAL A 25 -10.98 -13.30 2.06
C VAL A 25 -10.11 -14.29 1.28
N ALA A 26 -9.21 -15.01 1.96
CA ALA A 26 -8.38 -16.05 1.35
C ALA A 26 -9.24 -17.14 0.69
N LEU A 27 -10.27 -17.61 1.41
CA LEU A 27 -11.21 -18.60 0.89
C LEU A 27 -11.99 -18.04 -0.32
N ALA A 28 -12.53 -16.82 -0.20
CA ALA A 28 -13.27 -16.17 -1.28
C ALA A 28 -12.41 -16.02 -2.55
N VAL A 29 -11.15 -15.55 -2.42
CA VAL A 29 -10.20 -15.44 -3.55
C VAL A 29 -9.89 -16.80 -4.17
N LYS A 30 -9.76 -17.86 -3.36
CA LYS A 30 -9.48 -19.21 -3.83
C LYS A 30 -10.65 -19.82 -4.62
N LEU A 31 -11.88 -19.54 -4.18
CA LEU A 31 -13.10 -20.02 -4.82
C LEU A 31 -13.47 -19.22 -6.09
N ASP A 32 -13.11 -17.92 -6.15
CA ASP A 32 -13.46 -17.04 -7.27
C ASP A 32 -12.66 -17.35 -8.54
N SER A 33 -11.39 -17.75 -8.42
CA SER A 33 -10.56 -18.09 -9.58
C SER A 33 -9.38 -19.00 -9.23
N PRO A 34 -8.90 -19.85 -10.16
CA PRO A 34 -7.75 -20.73 -9.91
C PRO A 34 -6.45 -19.94 -9.73
N GLY A 35 -5.54 -20.47 -8.87
CA GLY A 35 -4.22 -19.91 -8.64
C GLY A 35 -3.92 -19.60 -7.16
N PRO A 36 -2.78 -18.95 -6.86
CA PRO A 36 -2.37 -18.61 -5.50
C PRO A 36 -3.27 -17.52 -4.90
N VAL A 37 -3.51 -17.57 -3.60
CA VAL A 37 -4.33 -16.59 -2.86
C VAL A 37 -3.60 -15.26 -2.72
N LEU A 38 -2.28 -15.33 -2.46
CA LEU A 38 -1.44 -14.14 -2.28
C LEU A 38 -0.74 -13.76 -3.57
N PHE A 39 -0.65 -12.48 -3.79
CA PHE A 39 0.13 -11.83 -4.82
C PHE A 39 1.31 -11.09 -4.18
N ARG A 40 2.48 -11.15 -4.80
CA ARG A 40 3.70 -10.45 -4.36
C ARG A 40 4.05 -9.40 -5.39
N GLN A 41 4.30 -8.18 -4.92
CA GLN A 41 4.67 -7.08 -5.78
C GLN A 41 5.96 -6.42 -5.30
N LYS A 42 6.92 -6.25 -6.21
CA LYS A 42 8.17 -5.53 -5.94
C LYS A 42 7.91 -4.04 -5.72
N ARG A 43 8.39 -3.52 -4.61
CA ARG A 43 8.28 -2.10 -4.23
C ARG A 43 9.61 -1.59 -3.71
N PHE A 44 9.79 -0.26 -3.69
CA PHE A 44 10.87 0.35 -2.96
C PHE A 44 10.54 0.37 -1.46
N GLY A 45 11.49 -0.10 -0.67
CA GLY A 45 11.50 -0.09 0.78
C GLY A 45 12.42 0.98 1.35
N PHE A 46 12.84 0.77 2.61
CA PHE A 46 13.84 1.60 3.27
C PHE A 46 15.15 1.60 2.48
N ASN A 47 15.81 2.78 2.37
CA ASN A 47 17.05 2.97 1.61
C ASN A 47 17.03 2.43 0.17
N ASN A 48 15.88 2.54 -0.51
CA ASN A 48 15.68 2.05 -1.88
C ASN A 48 15.85 0.52 -2.06
N GLU A 49 15.87 -0.26 -0.98
CA GLU A 49 15.87 -1.71 -1.08
C GLU A 49 14.60 -2.20 -1.78
N ARG A 50 14.72 -3.23 -2.62
CA ARG A 50 13.57 -3.87 -3.24
C ARG A 50 12.96 -4.88 -2.28
N ILE A 51 11.69 -4.65 -1.90
CA ILE A 51 10.94 -5.52 -1.01
C ILE A 51 9.76 -6.15 -1.71
N ASP A 52 9.36 -7.35 -1.27
CA ASP A 52 8.13 -7.99 -1.69
C ASP A 52 6.99 -7.58 -0.75
N VAL A 53 6.01 -6.88 -1.29
CA VAL A 53 4.78 -6.49 -0.58
C VAL A 53 3.69 -7.50 -0.87
N TYR A 54 3.09 -8.07 0.19
CA TYR A 54 2.03 -9.06 0.08
C TYR A 54 0.66 -8.40 -0.06
N LYS A 55 -0.13 -8.93 -0.99
CA LYS A 55 -1.54 -8.57 -1.19
C LYS A 55 -2.37 -9.81 -1.46
N PHE A 56 -3.67 -9.74 -1.28
CA PHE A 56 -4.54 -10.73 -1.90
C PHE A 56 -4.56 -10.53 -3.40
N ARG A 57 -4.61 -11.66 -4.11
CA ARG A 57 -4.79 -11.64 -5.56
C ARG A 57 -6.18 -11.09 -5.92
N SER A 58 -6.20 -10.03 -6.70
CA SER A 58 -7.40 -9.39 -7.21
C SER A 58 -7.57 -9.52 -8.73
N LEU A 59 -6.56 -10.04 -9.42
CA LEU A 59 -6.55 -10.27 -10.87
C LEU A 59 -6.57 -11.78 -11.16
N TYR A 60 -7.08 -12.17 -12.32
CA TYR A 60 -6.89 -13.54 -12.82
C TYR A 60 -5.40 -13.84 -12.90
N HIS A 61 -4.99 -15.02 -12.40
CA HIS A 61 -3.58 -15.36 -12.21
C HIS A 61 -2.75 -15.27 -13.51
N HIS A 62 -3.31 -15.73 -14.63
CA HIS A 62 -2.65 -15.69 -15.95
C HIS A 62 -2.54 -14.28 -16.54
N GLN A 63 -3.20 -13.29 -15.94
CA GLN A 63 -3.19 -11.88 -16.35
C GLN A 63 -2.56 -10.97 -15.29
N ALA A 64 -2.00 -11.56 -14.22
CA ALA A 64 -1.32 -10.81 -13.17
C ALA A 64 0.01 -10.23 -13.69
N ASP A 65 0.27 -8.98 -13.34
CA ASP A 65 1.50 -8.26 -13.69
C ASP A 65 2.29 -7.91 -12.43
N PRO A 66 3.30 -8.73 -12.04
CA PRO A 66 4.12 -8.46 -10.87
C PRO A 66 4.98 -7.19 -10.98
N THR A 67 5.22 -6.72 -12.20
CA THR A 67 6.04 -5.53 -12.47
C THR A 67 5.22 -4.24 -12.38
N ALA A 68 3.88 -4.35 -12.42
CA ALA A 68 2.96 -3.21 -12.49
C ALA A 68 3.22 -2.30 -13.70
N SER A 69 3.66 -2.87 -14.81
CA SER A 69 3.89 -2.16 -16.07
C SER A 69 2.59 -1.61 -16.65
N LYS A 70 1.47 -2.32 -16.41
CA LYS A 70 0.14 -1.91 -16.83
C LYS A 70 -0.73 -1.61 -15.62
N VAL A 71 -1.01 -0.32 -15.41
CA VAL A 71 -1.91 0.15 -14.34
C VAL A 71 -3.29 -0.48 -14.48
N VAL A 72 -3.89 -0.88 -13.38
CA VAL A 72 -5.25 -1.42 -13.33
C VAL A 72 -6.22 -0.24 -13.25
N THR A 73 -7.07 -0.09 -14.26
CA THR A 73 -8.05 0.98 -14.38
C THR A 73 -9.45 0.56 -13.88
N LYS A 74 -10.36 1.53 -13.83
CA LYS A 74 -11.78 1.25 -13.52
C LYS A 74 -12.37 0.31 -14.58
N ASN A 75 -13.06 -0.75 -14.13
CA ASN A 75 -13.65 -1.79 -14.99
C ASN A 75 -12.62 -2.65 -15.80
N ASP A 76 -11.39 -2.72 -15.34
CA ASP A 76 -10.38 -3.59 -15.96
C ASP A 76 -10.87 -5.06 -16.00
N PRO A 77 -10.92 -5.69 -17.17
CA PRO A 77 -11.42 -7.06 -17.32
C PRO A 77 -10.54 -8.11 -16.64
N ARG A 78 -9.29 -7.77 -16.32
CA ARG A 78 -8.37 -8.64 -15.57
C ARG A 78 -8.76 -8.83 -14.11
N VAL A 79 -9.62 -7.92 -13.56
CA VAL A 79 -10.04 -7.96 -12.16
C VAL A 79 -11.16 -8.96 -11.95
N THR A 80 -10.97 -9.91 -11.01
CA THR A 80 -11.97 -10.91 -10.66
C THR A 80 -13.17 -10.28 -9.92
N ARG A 81 -14.28 -11.03 -9.75
CA ARG A 81 -15.45 -10.51 -9.01
C ARG A 81 -15.12 -10.19 -7.57
N VAL A 82 -14.49 -11.13 -6.84
CA VAL A 82 -14.00 -10.92 -5.48
C VAL A 82 -12.90 -9.85 -5.47
N GLY A 83 -12.00 -9.87 -6.47
CA GLY A 83 -10.97 -8.87 -6.65
C GLY A 83 -11.49 -7.43 -6.67
N ARG A 84 -12.60 -7.19 -7.36
CA ARG A 84 -13.25 -5.87 -7.40
C ARG A 84 -13.74 -5.42 -6.02
N PHE A 85 -14.34 -6.33 -5.27
CA PHE A 85 -14.81 -6.05 -3.92
C PHE A 85 -13.66 -5.74 -2.96
N ILE A 86 -12.63 -6.61 -2.92
CA ILE A 86 -11.50 -6.44 -1.98
C ILE A 86 -10.66 -5.20 -2.30
N ARG A 87 -10.53 -4.80 -3.57
CA ARG A 87 -9.86 -3.54 -3.96
C ARG A 87 -10.67 -2.33 -3.51
N LYS A 88 -11.98 -2.31 -3.75
CA LYS A 88 -12.86 -1.21 -3.32
C LYS A 88 -12.84 -1.01 -1.80
N THR A 89 -12.76 -2.09 -1.03
CA THR A 89 -12.73 -2.07 0.43
C THR A 89 -11.31 -2.06 1.02
N SER A 90 -10.27 -2.11 0.17
CA SER A 90 -8.85 -2.21 0.57
C SER A 90 -8.49 -3.45 1.39
N LEU A 91 -9.36 -4.45 1.41
CA LEU A 91 -9.09 -5.74 2.03
C LEU A 91 -7.94 -6.48 1.33
N ASP A 92 -7.69 -6.18 0.06
CA ASP A 92 -6.58 -6.74 -0.70
C ASP A 92 -5.21 -6.39 -0.09
N GLU A 93 -5.11 -5.30 0.67
CA GLU A 93 -3.88 -4.84 1.31
C GLU A 93 -3.65 -5.41 2.73
N LEU A 94 -4.64 -6.09 3.34
CA LEU A 94 -4.49 -6.68 4.68
C LEU A 94 -3.27 -7.61 4.84
N PRO A 95 -2.87 -8.44 3.85
CA PRO A 95 -1.67 -9.27 3.98
C PRO A 95 -0.37 -8.48 4.18
N GLN A 96 -0.35 -7.16 3.96
CA GLN A 96 0.79 -6.31 4.29
C GLN A 96 1.11 -6.29 5.79
N LEU A 97 0.14 -6.65 6.66
CA LEU A 97 0.40 -6.85 8.09
C LEU A 97 1.48 -7.92 8.33
N PHE A 98 1.58 -8.94 7.48
CA PHE A 98 2.69 -9.91 7.55
C PHE A 98 4.05 -9.25 7.22
N ASN A 99 4.07 -8.26 6.32
CA ASN A 99 5.27 -7.48 6.04
C ASN A 99 5.70 -6.66 7.25
N VAL A 100 4.76 -6.08 8.00
CA VAL A 100 5.04 -5.30 9.21
C VAL A 100 5.51 -6.20 10.34
N VAL A 101 4.73 -7.25 10.65
CA VAL A 101 4.93 -8.06 11.86
C VAL A 101 6.02 -9.11 11.68
N LEU A 102 6.04 -9.84 10.57
CA LEU A 102 6.96 -10.96 10.38
C LEU A 102 8.26 -10.52 9.67
N LYS A 103 8.13 -9.79 8.56
CA LYS A 103 9.29 -9.35 7.76
C LYS A 103 9.98 -8.10 8.34
N GLY A 104 9.21 -7.17 8.89
CA GLY A 104 9.72 -5.90 9.41
C GLY A 104 10.23 -4.95 8.32
N ASN A 105 9.87 -5.17 7.06
CA ASN A 105 10.25 -4.35 5.91
C ASN A 105 9.20 -3.30 5.53
N LEU A 106 8.00 -3.35 6.15
CA LEU A 106 7.00 -2.29 6.15
C LEU A 106 6.76 -1.79 7.58
N SER A 107 6.11 -0.64 7.66
CA SER A 107 5.55 -0.03 8.86
C SER A 107 4.03 0.04 8.77
N LEU A 108 3.32 0.20 9.88
CA LEU A 108 1.90 0.53 9.87
C LEU A 108 1.65 1.87 9.19
N VAL A 109 2.46 2.87 9.57
CA VAL A 109 2.36 4.26 9.08
C VAL A 109 3.67 4.68 8.44
N GLY A 110 3.60 5.26 7.25
CA GLY A 110 4.76 5.77 6.51
C GLY A 110 4.42 6.15 5.07
N PRO A 111 5.39 6.62 4.29
CA PRO A 111 5.24 6.86 2.87
C PRO A 111 4.69 5.64 2.12
N ARG A 112 3.70 5.83 1.24
CA ARG A 112 3.16 4.71 0.46
C ARG A 112 4.19 4.16 -0.52
N PRO A 113 4.49 2.84 -0.51
CA PRO A 113 5.46 2.27 -1.43
C PRO A 113 4.93 2.26 -2.87
N HIS A 114 5.67 2.86 -3.81
CA HIS A 114 5.35 2.79 -5.23
C HIS A 114 5.96 1.54 -5.87
N ALA A 115 5.36 1.06 -6.97
CA ALA A 115 5.96 -0.01 -7.75
C ALA A 115 7.28 0.47 -8.37
N VAL A 116 8.26 -0.44 -8.47
CA VAL A 116 9.61 -0.11 -8.98
C VAL A 116 9.58 0.47 -10.39
N GLN A 117 8.57 0.10 -11.19
CA GLN A 117 8.39 0.59 -12.57
C GLN A 117 7.25 1.60 -12.71
N SER A 118 6.86 2.28 -11.60
CA SER A 118 5.86 3.35 -11.70
C SER A 118 6.36 4.49 -12.56
N LYS A 119 5.57 4.84 -13.59
CA LYS A 119 5.90 5.86 -14.58
C LYS A 119 4.81 6.91 -14.67
N LEU A 120 5.23 8.13 -14.98
CA LEU A 120 4.38 9.22 -15.43
C LEU A 120 4.89 9.65 -16.81
N GLU A 121 4.03 9.70 -17.83
CA GLU A 121 4.39 10.15 -19.18
C GLU A 121 5.70 9.54 -19.72
N ASN A 122 5.89 8.23 -19.52
CA ASN A 122 7.10 7.47 -19.86
C ASN A 122 8.37 7.75 -19.04
N ARG A 123 8.34 8.65 -18.04
CA ARG A 123 9.45 8.85 -17.08
C ARG A 123 9.17 8.08 -15.79
N LEU A 124 10.20 7.56 -15.15
CA LEU A 124 10.09 7.00 -13.80
C LEU A 124 9.79 8.13 -12.79
N PHE A 125 9.10 7.82 -11.69
CA PHE A 125 8.75 8.81 -10.68
C PHE A 125 9.98 9.48 -10.04
N ASP A 126 11.08 8.75 -9.90
CA ASP A 126 12.36 9.24 -9.38
C ASP A 126 13.08 10.19 -10.35
N GLU A 127 12.80 10.08 -11.64
CA GLU A 127 13.29 11.02 -12.67
C GLU A 127 12.38 12.24 -12.84
N ALA A 128 11.10 12.12 -12.42
CA ALA A 128 10.09 13.14 -12.64
C ALA A 128 9.98 14.14 -11.49
N VAL A 129 10.36 13.74 -10.25
CA VAL A 129 10.21 14.56 -9.03
C VAL A 129 11.52 14.66 -8.27
N ASP A 130 12.01 15.89 -8.11
CA ASP A 130 13.19 16.17 -7.31
C ASP A 130 12.98 15.73 -5.84
N GLY A 131 13.99 15.10 -5.26
CA GLY A 131 13.93 14.63 -3.88
C GLY A 131 13.04 13.40 -3.65
N TYR A 132 12.53 12.76 -4.71
CA TYR A 132 11.67 11.58 -4.60
C TYR A 132 12.23 10.49 -3.67
N PHE A 133 13.52 10.21 -3.74
CA PHE A 133 14.17 9.19 -2.89
C PHE A 133 14.31 9.59 -1.41
N ALA A 134 14.15 10.87 -1.06
CA ALA A 134 14.21 11.30 0.34
C ALA A 134 13.09 10.67 1.19
N ARG A 135 11.97 10.30 0.57
CA ARG A 135 10.87 9.57 1.21
C ARG A 135 11.24 8.13 1.63
N HIS A 136 12.29 7.55 1.06
CA HIS A 136 12.76 6.19 1.37
C HIS A 136 13.73 6.15 2.56
N ARG A 137 13.96 7.28 3.25
CA ARG A 137 14.73 7.36 4.50
C ARG A 137 14.02 6.70 5.69
N VAL A 138 12.75 6.35 5.53
CA VAL A 138 11.95 5.59 6.49
C VAL A 138 11.33 4.38 5.82
N LYS A 139 10.87 3.40 6.61
CA LYS A 139 10.12 2.27 6.06
C LYS A 139 8.81 2.75 5.47
N PRO A 140 8.41 2.24 4.30
CA PRO A 140 7.11 2.56 3.74
C PRO A 140 5.98 2.00 4.61
N GLY A 141 4.83 2.68 4.61
CA GLY A 141 3.67 2.35 5.42
C GLY A 141 2.52 1.68 4.66
N ILE A 142 1.69 0.92 5.39
CA ILE A 142 0.38 0.45 4.89
C ILE A 142 -0.53 1.66 4.68
N THR A 143 -0.56 2.58 5.65
CA THR A 143 -1.20 3.88 5.54
C THR A 143 -0.17 5.00 5.73
N GLY A 144 -0.55 6.25 5.49
CA GLY A 144 0.37 7.38 5.61
C GLY A 144 -0.31 8.73 5.53
N TRP A 145 0.46 9.77 5.82
CA TRP A 145 -0.02 11.15 5.87
C TRP A 145 -0.60 11.61 4.53
N ALA A 146 0.08 11.36 3.42
CA ALA A 146 -0.45 11.65 2.09
C ALA A 146 -1.78 10.94 1.80
N GLN A 147 -1.93 9.68 2.24
CA GLN A 147 -3.12 8.88 1.97
C GLN A 147 -4.36 9.42 2.66
N ILE A 148 -4.27 9.84 3.92
CA ILE A 148 -5.42 10.39 4.67
C ILE A 148 -5.77 11.83 4.25
N ASN A 149 -4.85 12.51 3.55
CA ASN A 149 -5.09 13.83 2.96
C ASN A 149 -5.54 13.77 1.48
N GLY A 150 -6.02 12.61 1.00
CA GLY A 150 -6.62 12.47 -0.32
C GLY A 150 -5.67 12.03 -1.44
N TYR A 151 -4.37 11.91 -1.18
CA TYR A 151 -3.37 11.51 -2.19
C TYR A 151 -3.11 9.99 -2.21
N ARG A 152 -4.17 9.19 -2.04
CA ARG A 152 -4.10 7.73 -2.06
C ARG A 152 -4.24 7.14 -3.46
N GLY A 153 -5.06 7.75 -4.29
CA GLY A 153 -5.49 7.28 -5.61
C GLY A 153 -4.38 7.19 -6.66
N GLU A 154 -4.77 7.25 -7.91
CA GLU A 154 -3.85 7.25 -9.04
C GLU A 154 -2.92 8.46 -9.02
N THR A 155 -1.68 8.24 -9.43
CA THR A 155 -0.66 9.27 -9.63
C THR A 155 -0.50 9.50 -11.13
N ASP A 156 -1.54 10.06 -11.72
CA ASP A 156 -1.69 10.31 -13.16
C ASP A 156 -1.15 11.68 -13.59
N THR A 157 -0.87 12.57 -12.62
CA THR A 157 -0.30 13.89 -12.87
C THR A 157 0.95 14.15 -12.04
N LEU A 158 1.86 14.99 -12.55
CA LEU A 158 3.07 15.40 -11.85
C LEU A 158 2.73 16.05 -10.50
N GLU A 159 1.76 16.97 -10.49
CA GLU A 159 1.29 17.66 -9.29
C GLU A 159 0.86 16.69 -8.17
N LYS A 160 0.13 15.62 -8.51
CA LYS A 160 -0.28 14.61 -7.53
C LYS A 160 0.91 13.86 -6.94
N ILE A 161 1.96 13.60 -7.74
CA ILE A 161 3.16 12.93 -7.24
C ILE A 161 3.95 13.87 -6.35
N GLU A 162 4.14 15.14 -6.78
CA GLU A 162 4.83 16.17 -6.00
C GLU A 162 4.15 16.39 -4.64
N LYS A 163 2.83 16.57 -4.63
CA LYS A 163 2.06 16.71 -3.39
C LYS A 163 2.17 15.48 -2.49
N ARG A 164 2.17 14.28 -3.06
CA ARG A 164 2.38 13.05 -2.28
C ARG A 164 3.77 13.04 -1.65
N VAL A 165 4.82 13.40 -2.40
CA VAL A 165 6.19 13.49 -1.88
C VAL A 165 6.28 14.55 -0.78
N GLU A 166 5.66 15.73 -0.97
CA GLU A 166 5.60 16.79 0.04
C GLU A 166 5.00 16.29 1.36
N PHE A 167 3.83 15.63 1.32
CA PHE A 167 3.20 15.03 2.51
C PHE A 167 4.05 13.92 3.13
N ASP A 168 4.71 13.10 2.32
CA ASP A 168 5.59 12.04 2.82
C ASP A 168 6.82 12.62 3.54
N LEU A 169 7.38 13.74 3.06
CA LEU A 169 8.49 14.44 3.69
C LEU A 169 8.04 15.15 4.98
N ASP A 170 6.88 15.83 4.96
CA ASP A 170 6.28 16.45 6.18
C ASP A 170 6.04 15.38 7.27
N TYR A 171 5.57 14.18 6.89
CA TYR A 171 5.46 13.08 7.83
C TYR A 171 6.81 12.70 8.45
N ILE A 172 7.87 12.59 7.65
CA ILE A 172 9.20 12.20 8.13
C ILE A 172 9.75 13.23 9.11
N GLU A 173 9.57 14.52 8.82
CA GLU A 173 10.05 15.63 9.66
C GLU A 173 9.29 15.72 10.99
N ARG A 174 7.98 15.52 10.98
CA ARG A 174 7.10 15.66 12.14
C ARG A 174 6.85 14.37 12.89
N TRP A 175 7.50 13.27 12.48
CA TRP A 175 7.22 11.97 13.02
C TRP A 175 7.20 11.92 14.55
N SER A 176 6.16 11.33 15.09
CA SER A 176 6.02 10.94 16.50
C SER A 176 5.05 9.75 16.61
N VAL A 177 5.09 9.03 17.74
CA VAL A 177 4.11 7.95 18.00
C VAL A 177 2.68 8.47 18.01
N TRP A 178 2.46 9.67 18.53
CA TRP A 178 1.14 10.32 18.54
C TRP A 178 0.66 10.68 17.13
N PHE A 179 1.58 11.07 16.24
CA PHE A 179 1.26 11.33 14.86
C PHE A 179 0.91 10.05 14.13
N ASP A 180 1.60 8.94 14.39
CA ASP A 180 1.23 7.62 13.86
C ASP A 180 -0.16 7.19 14.34
N LEU A 181 -0.47 7.33 15.64
CA LEU A 181 -1.79 7.03 16.18
C LEU A 181 -2.88 7.88 15.53
N TYR A 182 -2.64 9.17 15.36
CA TYR A 182 -3.56 10.08 14.68
C TYR A 182 -3.84 9.61 13.25
N ILE A 183 -2.80 9.26 12.48
CA ILE A 183 -2.94 8.76 11.11
C ILE A 183 -3.73 7.44 11.09
N LEU A 184 -3.43 6.51 12.01
CA LEU A 184 -4.15 5.24 12.11
C LEU A 184 -5.65 5.43 12.37
N VAL A 185 -6.01 6.30 13.32
CA VAL A 185 -7.41 6.61 13.65
C VAL A 185 -8.12 7.31 12.49
N ARG A 186 -7.42 8.16 11.73
CA ARG A 186 -7.98 8.87 10.56
C ARG A 186 -8.06 8.01 9.31
N THR A 187 -7.37 6.88 9.26
CA THR A 187 -7.34 6.00 8.08
C THR A 187 -8.72 5.41 7.72
N PRO A 188 -9.50 4.78 8.64
CA PRO A 188 -10.80 4.22 8.28
C PRO A 188 -11.77 5.25 7.67
N PRO A 189 -12.02 6.44 8.28
CA PRO A 189 -12.88 7.43 7.64
C PRO A 189 -12.33 7.94 6.30
N ALA A 190 -11.02 8.10 6.16
CA ALA A 190 -10.41 8.49 4.89
C ALA A 190 -10.62 7.45 3.78
N LEU A 191 -10.62 6.15 4.13
CA LEU A 191 -10.92 5.07 3.19
C LEU A 191 -12.38 5.10 2.70
N LEU A 192 -13.32 5.47 3.57
CA LEU A 192 -14.74 5.53 3.25
C LEU A 192 -15.11 6.78 2.43
N LEU A 193 -14.41 7.89 2.64
CA LEU A 193 -14.67 9.16 1.97
C LEU A 193 -14.01 9.27 0.59
N ASN A 194 -12.90 8.60 0.36
CA ASN A 194 -12.21 8.63 -0.94
C ASN A 194 -12.92 7.76 -1.98
N LYS A 195 -13.65 8.43 -2.88
CA LYS A 195 -14.39 7.81 -3.98
C LYS A 195 -13.52 7.36 -5.17
N ASP A 196 -12.24 7.70 -5.17
CA ASP A 196 -11.31 7.50 -6.31
C ASP A 196 -10.50 6.18 -6.23
N VAL A 197 -10.92 5.22 -5.41
CA VAL A 197 -10.32 3.89 -5.34
C VAL A 197 -11.24 2.89 -6.03
N TYR A 198 -10.74 2.25 -7.08
CA TYR A 198 -11.44 1.23 -7.86
C TYR A 198 -11.29 -0.16 -7.27
#